data_70a9d45d353f6a8b24460acc0e553c41
#
_entry.id   70a9d45d353f6a8b24460acc0e553c41
#
_cell.length_a   1.000
_cell.length_b   1.000
_cell.length_c   1.000
_cell.angle_alpha   90.00
_cell.angle_beta   90.00
_cell.angle_gamma   90.00
#
_symmetry.space_group_name_H-M   'P 1'
#
loop_
_entity.id
_entity.type
_entity.pdbx_description
1 polymer ?
#
loop_
_entity_poly.entity_id
_entity_poly.type
_entity_poly.pdbx_seq_one_letter_code
_entity_poly.pdbx_strand_id
1 'polypeptide(L)'
;MPKRLGRQTPTLAVVLPYQKSRGSAAVNLYKRAGFDVLPWEELVVFDMMAIDENGWIHSRFGYSVPRQNGKNECVCIREMYGIVELGERILHTAQLAATSHKAWERLCRRLDNARIEYDSIKAKGSERIEVKGGGVIEFRTRTSLGGMGESFDLLVIDEAQEYTEDQKSALQYTIAAAANPQTILLGTPPTPYSKGTIFPQYRADTLSGQKERAGWEEWGIGEKPLGKEDIEICRDRDLWIETNPSLGYFVKESTIADEIGGDLNDFIIQRLGYWHKYSQTSAISKKAWMSLVHSSLPQFEGKLFVAVKYSQKSEEGGSVSMAIAVKTNRNTVWVEAIDCRSRRDGDAWLLEFLQQADWRACAIDGASGQGILAEEMKNNKLAKPLLPKVQEIIDANAMFEQGIYGGTIEHSGQRSLVQVVGNCEHRKIGNGGGYGYKAQIQELDITLLEAVSLAYWLAMTTKEKKKQSFGY
;
A
#
# COMPACT_ATOMS: atom_id res chain seq x y z
N MET A 1 -19.56 17.56 29.79
CA MET A 1 -19.08 18.34 28.65
C MET A 1 -20.02 18.06 27.49
N PRO A 2 -20.31 19.03 26.60
CA PRO A 2 -21.12 18.76 25.42
C PRO A 2 -20.40 17.65 24.59
N LYS A 3 -21.18 16.76 23.99
CA LYS A 3 -20.69 15.68 23.16
C LYS A 3 -20.01 16.28 21.91
N ARG A 4 -18.75 16.01 21.68
CA ARG A 4 -18.05 16.46 20.48
C ARG A 4 -18.48 15.55 19.32
N LEU A 5 -18.86 16.16 18.22
CA LEU A 5 -19.28 15.45 17.01
C LEU A 5 -18.25 15.64 15.89
N GLY A 6 -17.97 14.59 15.16
CA GLY A 6 -17.11 14.62 13.99
C GLY A 6 -17.69 15.49 12.87
N ARG A 7 -16.81 16.07 12.07
CA ARG A 7 -17.13 16.93 10.92
C ARG A 7 -17.95 16.16 9.88
N GLN A 8 -19.15 16.67 9.59
CA GLN A 8 -20.09 16.02 8.69
C GLN A 8 -19.90 16.36 7.21
N THR A 9 -19.02 17.32 6.89
CA THR A 9 -18.63 17.67 5.52
C THR A 9 -17.20 17.21 5.25
N PRO A 10 -16.85 16.78 4.04
CA PRO A 10 -15.49 16.36 3.72
C PRO A 10 -14.47 17.48 3.96
N THR A 11 -13.24 17.11 4.27
CA THR A 11 -12.13 18.06 4.41
C THR A 11 -11.60 18.48 3.04
N LEU A 12 -11.78 17.62 2.02
CA LEU A 12 -11.48 17.90 0.63
C LEU A 12 -12.51 17.20 -0.25
N ALA A 13 -13.08 17.93 -1.23
CA ALA A 13 -14.04 17.39 -2.18
C ALA A 13 -13.84 17.95 -3.59
N VAL A 14 -14.08 17.12 -4.59
CA VAL A 14 -14.29 17.49 -6.00
C VAL A 14 -15.61 16.85 -6.42
N VAL A 15 -16.67 17.64 -6.48
CA VAL A 15 -18.02 17.19 -6.86
C VAL A 15 -18.48 18.08 -8.01
N LEU A 16 -18.88 17.45 -9.11
CA LEU A 16 -19.45 18.17 -10.24
C LEU A 16 -20.84 18.71 -9.87
N PRO A 17 -21.20 19.92 -10.31
CA PRO A 17 -22.49 20.51 -9.98
C PRO A 17 -23.65 19.66 -10.56
N TYR A 18 -24.69 19.46 -9.77
CA TYR A 18 -25.88 18.74 -10.15
C TYR A 18 -27.16 19.40 -9.60
N GLN A 19 -28.30 19.08 -10.23
CA GLN A 19 -29.62 19.55 -9.78
C GLN A 19 -30.46 18.40 -9.22
N LYS A 20 -30.16 17.16 -9.61
CA LYS A 20 -30.94 15.98 -9.21
C LYS A 20 -30.01 14.89 -8.71
N SER A 21 -30.47 14.16 -7.69
CA SER A 21 -29.82 12.97 -7.19
C SER A 21 -30.85 11.89 -6.85
N ARG A 22 -30.50 10.63 -7.07
CA ARG A 22 -31.27 9.49 -6.57
C ARG A 22 -30.97 9.17 -5.10
N GLY A 23 -29.99 9.86 -4.50
CA GLY A 23 -29.54 9.66 -3.13
C GLY A 23 -30.67 9.76 -2.09
N SER A 24 -31.59 10.72 -2.25
CA SER A 24 -32.77 10.86 -1.38
C SER A 24 -33.63 9.59 -1.34
N ALA A 25 -33.92 9.02 -2.50
CA ALA A 25 -34.72 7.80 -2.60
C ALA A 25 -33.96 6.58 -2.02
N ALA A 26 -32.65 6.49 -2.28
CA ALA A 26 -31.79 5.44 -1.74
C ALA A 26 -31.70 5.48 -0.21
N VAL A 27 -31.45 6.66 0.37
CA VAL A 27 -31.43 6.86 1.82
C VAL A 27 -32.79 6.52 2.45
N ASN A 28 -33.90 6.93 1.82
CA ASN A 28 -35.23 6.60 2.32
C ASN A 28 -35.53 5.09 2.28
N LEU A 29 -35.09 4.38 1.23
CA LEU A 29 -35.18 2.92 1.18
C LEU A 29 -34.41 2.28 2.33
N TYR A 30 -33.19 2.74 2.60
CA TYR A 30 -32.35 2.23 3.66
C TYR A 30 -32.92 2.52 5.07
N LYS A 31 -33.45 3.72 5.29
CA LYS A 31 -34.11 4.10 6.55
C LYS A 31 -35.35 3.25 6.81
N ARG A 32 -36.11 2.85 5.76
CA ARG A 32 -37.24 1.90 5.89
C ARG A 32 -36.80 0.50 6.35
N ALA A 33 -35.55 0.11 6.10
CA ALA A 33 -34.96 -1.10 6.68
C ALA A 33 -34.58 -0.97 8.16
N GLY A 34 -34.89 0.17 8.80
CA GLY A 34 -34.66 0.41 10.23
C GLY A 34 -33.23 0.80 10.59
N PHE A 35 -32.48 1.36 9.65
CA PHE A 35 -31.12 1.82 9.88
C PHE A 35 -31.00 3.33 9.75
N ASP A 36 -30.32 3.93 10.72
CA ASP A 36 -30.00 5.36 10.67
C ASP A 36 -28.88 5.62 9.65
N VAL A 37 -28.94 6.79 9.02
CA VAL A 37 -27.93 7.30 8.12
C VAL A 37 -27.39 8.60 8.69
N LEU A 38 -26.08 8.69 8.88
CA LEU A 38 -25.45 9.91 9.39
C LEU A 38 -25.40 11.00 8.32
N PRO A 39 -25.36 12.30 8.69
CA PRO A 39 -25.37 13.37 7.71
C PRO A 39 -24.23 13.30 6.69
N TRP A 40 -23.04 12.86 7.09
CA TRP A 40 -21.91 12.69 6.17
C TRP A 40 -22.12 11.50 5.19
N GLU A 41 -22.75 10.41 5.65
CA GLU A 41 -23.09 9.26 4.80
C GLU A 41 -24.17 9.67 3.78
N GLU A 42 -25.16 10.44 4.22
CA GLU A 42 -26.19 10.99 3.36
C GLU A 42 -25.58 11.89 2.27
N LEU A 43 -24.63 12.77 2.63
CA LEU A 43 -23.91 13.63 1.69
C LEU A 43 -23.19 12.82 0.62
N VAL A 44 -22.34 11.86 1.03
CA VAL A 44 -21.61 10.96 0.08
C VAL A 44 -22.57 10.24 -0.85
N VAL A 45 -23.69 9.72 -0.33
CA VAL A 45 -24.71 9.04 -1.16
C VAL A 45 -25.37 9.99 -2.14
N PHE A 46 -25.67 11.22 -1.75
CA PHE A 46 -26.26 12.23 -2.63
C PHE A 46 -25.33 12.58 -3.77
N ASP A 47 -24.07 12.85 -3.48
CA ASP A 47 -23.08 13.23 -4.50
C ASP A 47 -22.75 12.06 -5.43
N MET A 48 -22.56 10.85 -4.87
CA MET A 48 -22.32 9.63 -5.62
C MET A 48 -23.46 9.28 -6.59
N MET A 49 -24.71 9.57 -6.20
CA MET A 49 -25.91 9.24 -6.95
C MET A 49 -26.51 10.43 -7.72
N ALA A 50 -25.73 11.47 -7.96
CA ALA A 50 -26.12 12.61 -8.77
C ALA A 50 -26.36 12.22 -10.23
N ILE A 51 -27.46 12.72 -10.83
CA ILE A 51 -27.89 12.36 -12.19
C ILE A 51 -28.27 13.60 -13.01
N ASP A 52 -28.14 13.47 -14.33
CA ASP A 52 -28.72 14.35 -15.32
C ASP A 52 -29.47 13.53 -16.40
N GLU A 53 -29.74 14.15 -17.53
CA GLU A 53 -30.38 13.49 -18.68
C GLU A 53 -29.51 12.43 -19.37
N ASN A 54 -28.18 12.48 -19.17
CA ASN A 54 -27.20 11.55 -19.74
C ASN A 54 -26.85 10.39 -18.76
N GLY A 55 -27.44 10.36 -17.58
CA GLY A 55 -27.20 9.31 -16.57
C GLY A 55 -26.43 9.81 -15.33
N TRP A 56 -25.53 9.00 -14.81
CA TRP A 56 -24.72 9.37 -13.65
C TRP A 56 -23.80 10.54 -13.99
N ILE A 57 -23.87 11.65 -13.24
CA ILE A 57 -22.93 12.78 -13.37
C ILE A 57 -21.51 12.31 -13.07
N HIS A 58 -21.35 11.53 -12.00
CA HIS A 58 -20.10 10.88 -11.66
C HIS A 58 -20.13 9.42 -12.14
N SER A 59 -19.64 9.15 -13.35
CA SER A 59 -19.46 7.76 -13.83
C SER A 59 -18.38 7.03 -13.03
N ARG A 60 -17.53 7.78 -12.31
CA ARG A 60 -16.59 7.27 -11.32
C ARG A 60 -16.66 8.16 -10.09
N PHE A 61 -16.82 7.53 -8.92
CA PHE A 61 -16.84 8.24 -7.65
C PHE A 61 -15.91 7.56 -6.65
N GLY A 62 -15.03 8.33 -6.04
CA GLY A 62 -14.12 7.84 -5.02
C GLY A 62 -14.33 8.54 -3.69
N TYR A 63 -14.20 7.82 -2.59
CA TYR A 63 -14.16 8.47 -1.28
C TYR A 63 -13.24 7.76 -0.30
N SER A 64 -12.63 8.57 0.57
CA SER A 64 -11.69 8.11 1.58
C SER A 64 -12.10 8.60 2.96
N VAL A 65 -12.32 7.66 3.87
CA VAL A 65 -12.70 7.96 5.25
C VAL A 65 -11.85 7.10 6.18
N PRO A 66 -11.34 7.64 7.29
CA PRO A 66 -10.55 6.89 8.26
C PRO A 66 -11.25 5.61 8.71
N ARG A 67 -10.44 4.65 9.19
CA ARG A 67 -10.95 3.34 9.63
C ARG A 67 -12.09 3.46 10.62
N GLN A 68 -13.02 2.50 10.58
CA GLN A 68 -14.14 2.33 11.50
C GLN A 68 -15.15 3.50 11.53
N ASN A 69 -15.17 4.38 10.54
CA ASN A 69 -16.17 5.44 10.41
C ASN A 69 -17.45 5.01 9.66
N GLY A 70 -17.55 3.75 9.19
CA GLY A 70 -18.79 3.29 8.53
C GLY A 70 -18.83 3.50 7.03
N LYS A 71 -17.71 3.76 6.34
CA LYS A 71 -17.65 3.98 4.87
C LYS A 71 -18.42 2.98 4.04
N ASN A 72 -18.51 1.72 4.48
CA ASN A 72 -19.20 0.66 3.77
C ASN A 72 -20.74 0.78 3.84
N GLU A 73 -21.29 1.64 4.71
CA GLU A 73 -22.74 1.90 4.73
C GLU A 73 -23.16 2.74 3.51
N CYS A 74 -22.34 3.73 3.10
CA CYS A 74 -22.63 4.54 1.90
C CYS A 74 -22.76 3.68 0.66
N VAL A 75 -21.83 2.74 0.44
CA VAL A 75 -21.90 1.84 -0.71
C VAL A 75 -23.03 0.82 -0.58
N CYS A 76 -23.32 0.34 0.63
CA CYS A 76 -24.46 -0.56 0.87
C CYS A 76 -25.82 0.10 0.52
N ILE A 77 -25.98 1.39 0.82
CA ILE A 77 -27.16 2.18 0.42
C ILE A 77 -27.27 2.22 -1.11
N ARG A 78 -26.18 2.50 -1.80
CA ARG A 78 -26.13 2.55 -3.28
C ARG A 78 -26.43 1.18 -3.91
N GLU A 79 -25.84 0.12 -3.37
CA GLU A 79 -26.05 -1.26 -3.83
C GLU A 79 -27.48 -1.71 -3.62
N MET A 80 -28.03 -1.51 -2.43
CA MET A 80 -29.42 -1.84 -2.12
C MET A 80 -30.39 -1.17 -3.09
N TYR A 81 -30.21 0.13 -3.33
CA TYR A 81 -31.02 0.88 -4.27
C TYR A 81 -30.87 0.37 -5.71
N GLY A 82 -29.64 0.04 -6.10
CA GLY A 82 -29.33 -0.49 -7.43
C GLY A 82 -30.06 -1.79 -7.73
N ILE A 83 -30.02 -2.77 -6.82
CA ILE A 83 -30.68 -4.06 -7.04
C ILE A 83 -32.19 -4.03 -6.82
N VAL A 84 -32.70 -3.15 -5.96
CA VAL A 84 -34.15 -3.10 -5.63
C VAL A 84 -34.93 -2.21 -6.58
N GLU A 85 -34.42 -1.02 -6.88
CA GLU A 85 -35.20 0.01 -7.62
C GLU A 85 -34.73 0.16 -9.08
N LEU A 86 -33.43 -0.12 -9.37
CA LEU A 86 -32.88 0.07 -10.72
C LEU A 86 -32.76 -1.24 -11.51
N GLY A 87 -32.84 -2.40 -10.84
CA GLY A 87 -32.65 -3.70 -11.50
C GLY A 87 -31.22 -3.92 -12.00
N GLU A 88 -30.23 -3.24 -11.39
CA GLU A 88 -28.83 -3.27 -11.81
C GLU A 88 -28.18 -4.62 -11.55
N ARG A 89 -27.22 -4.95 -12.40
CA ARG A 89 -26.23 -6.00 -12.15
C ARG A 89 -25.00 -5.37 -11.54
N ILE A 90 -24.67 -5.75 -10.31
CA ILE A 90 -23.59 -5.13 -9.51
C ILE A 90 -22.49 -6.14 -9.26
N LEU A 91 -21.24 -5.71 -9.43
CA LEU A 91 -20.07 -6.45 -8.99
C LEU A 91 -19.40 -5.70 -7.82
N HIS A 92 -19.52 -6.27 -6.63
CA HIS A 92 -18.77 -5.81 -5.45
C HIS A 92 -17.48 -6.61 -5.30
N THR A 93 -16.36 -5.93 -5.26
CA THR A 93 -15.06 -6.58 -5.11
C THR A 93 -14.29 -6.07 -3.89
N ALA A 94 -13.63 -6.98 -3.18
CA ALA A 94 -12.71 -6.66 -2.09
C ALA A 94 -11.38 -7.43 -2.23
N GLN A 95 -10.34 -6.97 -1.51
CA GLN A 95 -9.04 -7.65 -1.54
C GLN A 95 -9.10 -9.03 -0.88
N LEU A 96 -9.88 -9.16 0.19
CA LEU A 96 -10.00 -10.40 0.97
C LEU A 96 -11.43 -10.96 0.88
N ALA A 97 -11.55 -12.29 0.79
CA ALA A 97 -12.84 -12.97 0.80
C ALA A 97 -13.65 -12.71 2.07
N ALA A 98 -12.99 -12.50 3.21
CA ALA A 98 -13.66 -12.14 4.45
C ALA A 98 -14.33 -10.75 4.40
N THR A 99 -13.73 -9.79 3.69
CA THR A 99 -14.30 -8.44 3.51
C THR A 99 -15.51 -8.50 2.58
N SER A 100 -15.37 -9.18 1.45
CA SER A 100 -16.45 -9.45 0.50
C SER A 100 -17.65 -10.15 1.17
N HIS A 101 -17.38 -11.20 1.95
CA HIS A 101 -18.40 -11.92 2.71
C HIS A 101 -19.15 -11.03 3.71
N LYS A 102 -18.45 -10.17 4.46
CA LYS A 102 -19.08 -9.22 5.38
C LYS A 102 -19.98 -8.21 4.68
N ALA A 103 -19.62 -7.78 3.46
CA ALA A 103 -20.46 -6.91 2.65
C ALA A 103 -21.75 -7.63 2.23
N TRP A 104 -21.65 -8.89 1.80
CA TRP A 104 -22.81 -9.74 1.50
C TRP A 104 -23.72 -9.91 2.72
N GLU A 105 -23.18 -10.29 3.90
CA GLU A 105 -23.98 -10.43 5.12
C GLU A 105 -24.68 -9.13 5.52
N ARG A 106 -23.99 -7.99 5.34
CA ARG A 106 -24.58 -6.66 5.61
C ARG A 106 -25.79 -6.44 4.73
N LEU A 107 -25.66 -6.61 3.42
CA LEU A 107 -26.76 -6.35 2.48
C LEU A 107 -27.92 -7.31 2.69
N CYS A 108 -27.70 -8.62 2.92
CA CYS A 108 -28.74 -9.56 3.29
C CYS A 108 -29.57 -9.05 4.48
N ARG A 109 -28.90 -8.63 5.56
CA ARG A 109 -29.56 -8.11 6.76
C ARG A 109 -30.40 -6.85 6.45
N ARG A 110 -29.97 -5.99 5.51
CA ARG A 110 -30.73 -4.80 5.10
C ARG A 110 -31.99 -5.20 4.33
N LEU A 111 -31.88 -6.16 3.41
CA LEU A 111 -33.00 -6.69 2.64
C LEU A 111 -34.04 -7.41 3.53
N ASP A 112 -33.57 -8.24 4.47
CA ASP A 112 -34.43 -8.93 5.44
C ASP A 112 -35.26 -7.94 6.26
N ASN A 113 -34.60 -6.91 6.81
CA ASN A 113 -35.27 -5.89 7.60
C ASN A 113 -36.26 -5.04 6.78
N ALA A 114 -35.94 -4.80 5.52
CA ALA A 114 -36.86 -4.11 4.58
C ALA A 114 -38.00 -5.02 4.06
N ARG A 115 -37.99 -6.31 4.41
CA ARG A 115 -38.93 -7.34 3.91
C ARG A 115 -38.94 -7.46 2.39
N ILE A 116 -37.76 -7.33 1.78
CA ILE A 116 -37.55 -7.50 0.35
C ILE A 116 -37.26 -8.98 0.08
N GLU A 117 -38.00 -9.59 -0.85
CA GLU A 117 -37.76 -10.99 -1.21
C GLU A 117 -36.59 -11.13 -2.17
N TYR A 118 -35.67 -12.02 -1.85
CA TYR A 118 -34.48 -12.31 -2.64
C TYR A 118 -34.04 -13.76 -2.50
N ASP A 119 -33.32 -14.25 -3.47
CA ASP A 119 -32.54 -15.49 -3.40
C ASP A 119 -31.08 -15.18 -3.14
N SER A 120 -30.40 -16.00 -2.35
CA SER A 120 -28.98 -15.79 -2.08
C SER A 120 -28.17 -17.08 -2.17
N ILE A 121 -26.96 -16.97 -2.71
CA ILE A 121 -25.96 -18.03 -2.74
C ILE A 121 -24.85 -17.65 -1.77
N LYS A 122 -24.62 -18.52 -0.78
CA LYS A 122 -23.53 -18.38 0.19
C LYS A 122 -22.37 -19.30 -0.22
N ALA A 123 -21.54 -18.84 -1.14
CA ALA A 123 -20.33 -19.54 -1.53
C ALA A 123 -19.12 -18.62 -1.33
N LYS A 124 -18.31 -18.87 -0.29
CA LYS A 124 -17.22 -17.97 0.15
C LYS A 124 -16.33 -17.53 -1.01
N GLY A 125 -16.33 -16.22 -1.27
CA GLY A 125 -15.60 -15.58 -2.38
C GLY A 125 -16.36 -15.56 -3.72
N SER A 126 -17.63 -16.01 -3.73
CA SER A 126 -18.55 -16.00 -4.89
C SER A 126 -19.99 -15.89 -4.40
N GLU A 127 -20.22 -15.08 -3.36
CA GLU A 127 -21.56 -14.83 -2.83
C GLU A 127 -22.39 -14.02 -3.83
N ARG A 128 -23.69 -14.29 -3.89
CA ARG A 128 -24.62 -13.63 -4.78
C ARG A 128 -25.95 -13.37 -4.09
N ILE A 129 -26.59 -12.25 -4.42
CA ILE A 129 -27.96 -11.92 -4.06
C ILE A 129 -28.71 -11.59 -5.35
N GLU A 130 -29.91 -12.12 -5.50
CA GLU A 130 -30.83 -11.83 -6.61
C GLU A 130 -32.17 -11.42 -6.04
N VAL A 131 -32.58 -10.16 -6.25
CA VAL A 131 -33.86 -9.63 -5.79
C VAL A 131 -34.96 -10.09 -6.76
N LYS A 132 -36.04 -10.60 -6.22
CA LYS A 132 -37.18 -11.04 -7.05
C LYS A 132 -37.83 -9.87 -7.80
N GLY A 133 -37.71 -9.89 -9.12
CA GLY A 133 -38.17 -8.80 -9.98
C GLY A 133 -37.28 -7.57 -9.99
N GLY A 134 -36.10 -7.67 -9.41
CA GLY A 134 -35.06 -6.62 -9.35
C GLY A 134 -33.74 -7.03 -9.99
N GLY A 135 -32.65 -6.50 -9.46
CA GLY A 135 -31.30 -6.74 -9.94
C GLY A 135 -30.54 -7.83 -9.18
N VAL A 136 -29.27 -7.95 -9.51
CA VAL A 136 -28.35 -8.97 -8.98
C VAL A 136 -27.09 -8.31 -8.50
N ILE A 137 -26.55 -8.74 -7.37
CA ILE A 137 -25.23 -8.36 -6.91
C ILE A 137 -24.37 -9.58 -6.62
N GLU A 138 -23.14 -9.54 -7.07
CA GLU A 138 -22.13 -10.55 -6.83
C GLU A 138 -20.99 -9.97 -6.00
N PHE A 139 -20.54 -10.74 -5.00
CA PHE A 139 -19.45 -10.37 -4.10
C PHE A 139 -18.26 -11.28 -4.38
N ARG A 140 -17.17 -10.69 -4.88
CA ARG A 140 -15.99 -11.45 -5.32
C ARG A 140 -14.68 -10.90 -4.73
N THR A 141 -13.69 -11.76 -4.62
CA THR A 141 -12.31 -11.30 -4.40
C THR A 141 -11.70 -10.80 -5.70
N ARG A 142 -10.87 -9.74 -5.61
CA ARG A 142 -10.14 -9.24 -6.76
C ARG A 142 -9.00 -10.21 -7.12
N THR A 143 -9.19 -10.93 -8.20
CA THR A 143 -8.16 -11.74 -8.82
C THR A 143 -7.92 -11.24 -10.23
N SER A 144 -6.74 -11.50 -10.80
CA SER A 144 -6.40 -11.11 -12.18
C SER A 144 -7.26 -11.74 -13.25
N LEU A 145 -8.04 -12.77 -12.90
CA LEU A 145 -8.89 -13.51 -13.84
C LEU A 145 -10.40 -13.29 -13.60
N GLY A 146 -10.79 -12.49 -12.58
CA GLY A 146 -12.19 -12.28 -12.22
C GLY A 146 -12.90 -11.32 -13.16
N GLY A 147 -14.02 -11.74 -13.74
CA GLY A 147 -14.94 -10.86 -14.47
C GLY A 147 -14.83 -10.88 -16.00
N MET A 148 -13.91 -11.64 -16.61
CA MET A 148 -13.86 -11.75 -18.07
C MET A 148 -15.13 -12.41 -18.64
N GLY A 149 -15.79 -11.72 -19.57
CA GLY A 149 -17.00 -12.21 -20.26
C GLY A 149 -18.33 -11.89 -19.58
N GLU A 150 -18.33 -11.19 -18.44
CA GLU A 150 -19.54 -10.75 -17.76
C GLU A 150 -19.72 -9.23 -17.89
N SER A 151 -20.99 -8.77 -17.81
CA SER A 151 -21.33 -7.35 -17.90
C SER A 151 -22.10 -6.91 -16.67
N PHE A 152 -21.67 -5.79 -16.06
CA PHE A 152 -22.28 -5.19 -14.87
C PHE A 152 -22.57 -3.70 -15.12
N ASP A 153 -23.56 -3.17 -14.41
CA ASP A 153 -23.92 -1.75 -14.43
C ASP A 153 -23.12 -0.94 -13.42
N LEU A 154 -22.80 -1.57 -12.28
CA LEU A 154 -22.02 -0.96 -11.20
C LEU A 154 -20.84 -1.87 -10.81
N LEU A 155 -19.65 -1.28 -10.74
CA LEU A 155 -18.45 -1.90 -10.20
C LEU A 155 -18.05 -1.20 -8.88
N VAL A 156 -18.01 -1.96 -7.80
CA VAL A 156 -17.57 -1.48 -6.49
C VAL A 156 -16.19 -2.03 -6.16
N ILE A 157 -15.27 -1.15 -5.83
CA ILE A 157 -13.90 -1.45 -5.41
C ILE A 157 -13.76 -1.10 -3.93
N ASP A 158 -14.08 -2.02 -3.05
CA ASP A 158 -13.83 -1.88 -1.60
C ASP A 158 -12.34 -2.15 -1.29
N GLU A 159 -11.81 -1.55 -0.24
CA GLU A 159 -10.37 -1.55 0.06
C GLU A 159 -9.53 -1.11 -1.16
N ALA A 160 -9.93 0.02 -1.78
CA ALA A 160 -9.35 0.50 -3.03
C ALA A 160 -7.86 0.87 -2.90
N GLN A 161 -7.33 1.10 -1.68
CA GLN A 161 -5.91 1.30 -1.43
C GLN A 161 -5.05 0.07 -1.82
N GLU A 162 -5.67 -1.11 -1.98
CA GLU A 162 -5.00 -2.33 -2.44
C GLU A 162 -5.23 -2.63 -3.94
N TYR A 163 -5.94 -1.75 -4.67
CA TYR A 163 -6.31 -1.97 -6.07
C TYR A 163 -5.15 -1.71 -7.03
N THR A 164 -4.71 -2.77 -7.72
CA THR A 164 -3.54 -2.76 -8.61
C THR A 164 -3.92 -2.57 -10.08
N GLU A 165 -2.94 -2.23 -10.95
CA GLU A 165 -3.14 -2.12 -12.40
C GLU A 165 -3.57 -3.44 -13.05
N ASP A 166 -3.05 -4.58 -12.60
CA ASP A 166 -3.43 -5.89 -13.14
C ASP A 166 -4.91 -6.20 -12.85
N GLN A 167 -5.35 -5.90 -11.62
CA GLN A 167 -6.76 -6.05 -11.23
C GLN A 167 -7.67 -5.10 -12.01
N LYS A 168 -7.23 -3.87 -12.24
CA LYS A 168 -7.96 -2.88 -13.06
C LYS A 168 -8.10 -3.38 -14.49
N SER A 169 -7.04 -3.87 -15.09
CA SER A 169 -7.06 -4.41 -16.46
C SER A 169 -8.08 -5.55 -16.63
N ALA A 170 -8.27 -6.38 -15.58
CA ALA A 170 -9.26 -7.45 -15.59
C ALA A 170 -10.70 -6.94 -15.41
N LEU A 171 -10.92 -5.91 -14.61
CA LEU A 171 -12.25 -5.49 -14.17
C LEU A 171 -12.84 -4.31 -14.97
N GLN A 172 -12.02 -3.40 -15.51
CA GLN A 172 -12.51 -2.16 -16.13
C GLN A 172 -13.45 -2.38 -17.32
N TYR A 173 -13.33 -3.51 -18.02
CA TYR A 173 -14.15 -3.84 -19.17
C TYR A 173 -15.48 -4.50 -18.80
N THR A 174 -15.66 -4.94 -17.57
CA THR A 174 -16.89 -5.60 -17.10
C THR A 174 -18.10 -4.67 -17.07
N ILE A 175 -17.89 -3.35 -17.07
CA ILE A 175 -18.96 -2.34 -17.11
C ILE A 175 -19.09 -1.65 -18.48
N ALA A 176 -18.24 -1.99 -19.45
CA ALA A 176 -18.17 -1.25 -20.72
C ALA A 176 -19.42 -1.39 -21.60
N ALA A 177 -20.19 -2.46 -21.43
CA ALA A 177 -21.42 -2.71 -22.20
C ALA A 177 -22.68 -2.15 -21.52
N ALA A 178 -22.59 -1.61 -20.30
CA ALA A 178 -23.73 -1.05 -19.58
C ALA A 178 -24.19 0.29 -20.21
N ALA A 179 -25.49 0.53 -20.20
CA ALA A 179 -26.06 1.76 -20.73
C ALA A 179 -25.69 3.00 -19.89
N ASN A 180 -25.56 2.84 -18.58
CA ASN A 180 -25.23 3.90 -17.63
C ASN A 180 -24.24 3.37 -16.56
N PRO A 181 -22.98 3.08 -16.94
CA PRO A 181 -22.03 2.42 -16.06
C PRO A 181 -21.52 3.35 -14.95
N GLN A 182 -21.29 2.76 -13.78
CA GLN A 182 -20.67 3.48 -12.67
C GLN A 182 -19.58 2.63 -11.99
N THR A 183 -18.50 3.27 -11.58
CA THR A 183 -17.47 2.67 -10.73
C THR A 183 -17.34 3.46 -9.44
N ILE A 184 -17.39 2.78 -8.29
CA ILE A 184 -17.21 3.38 -6.96
C ILE A 184 -15.95 2.80 -6.34
N LEU A 185 -15.09 3.69 -5.86
CA LEU A 185 -13.84 3.33 -5.16
C LEU A 185 -13.92 3.85 -3.72
N LEU A 186 -13.76 2.94 -2.76
CA LEU A 186 -13.76 3.33 -1.35
C LEU A 186 -12.58 2.72 -0.60
N GLY A 187 -12.01 3.49 0.31
CA GLY A 187 -10.84 3.04 1.05
C GLY A 187 -10.40 3.98 2.15
N THR A 188 -9.21 3.73 2.64
CA THR A 188 -8.40 4.64 3.46
C THR A 188 -7.20 5.07 2.64
N PRO A 189 -6.47 6.12 3.03
CA PRO A 189 -5.18 6.39 2.40
C PRO A 189 -4.29 5.16 2.43
N PRO A 190 -3.50 4.90 1.37
CA PRO A 190 -2.60 3.76 1.35
C PRO A 190 -1.52 3.89 2.41
N THR A 191 -1.19 2.78 3.04
CA THR A 191 0.00 2.68 3.89
C THR A 191 1.23 2.36 3.04
N PRO A 192 2.45 2.45 3.60
CA PRO A 192 3.67 2.01 2.91
C PRO A 192 3.62 0.55 2.43
N TYR A 193 2.77 -0.27 3.04
CA TYR A 193 2.60 -1.69 2.71
C TYR A 193 1.53 -1.95 1.64
N SER A 194 0.71 -0.96 1.32
CA SER A 194 -0.35 -1.07 0.32
C SER A 194 0.22 -1.29 -1.07
N LYS A 195 -0.34 -2.26 -1.81
CA LYS A 195 0.13 -2.62 -3.14
C LYS A 195 -0.57 -1.84 -4.26
N GLY A 196 -1.70 -1.23 -3.94
CA GLY A 196 -2.54 -0.54 -4.91
C GLY A 196 -1.94 0.80 -5.36
N THR A 197 -2.00 1.04 -6.66
CA THR A 197 -1.58 2.29 -7.29
C THR A 197 -2.76 3.08 -7.86
N ILE A 198 -3.89 2.40 -8.09
CA ILE A 198 -5.04 2.97 -8.77
C ILE A 198 -5.76 4.02 -7.93
N PHE A 199 -5.95 3.77 -6.63
CA PHE A 199 -6.71 4.67 -5.77
C PHE A 199 -6.00 6.02 -5.55
N PRO A 200 -4.69 6.05 -5.23
CA PRO A 200 -3.93 7.31 -5.19
C PRO A 200 -3.91 8.04 -6.54
N GLN A 201 -3.74 7.31 -7.64
CA GLN A 201 -3.74 7.89 -8.98
C GLN A 201 -5.11 8.49 -9.31
N TYR A 202 -6.20 7.77 -9.02
CA TYR A 202 -7.55 8.26 -9.25
C TYR A 202 -7.81 9.56 -8.46
N ARG A 203 -7.40 9.60 -7.18
CA ARG A 203 -7.45 10.80 -6.35
C ARG A 203 -6.70 11.98 -7.01
N ALA A 204 -5.44 11.76 -7.37
CA ALA A 204 -4.60 12.80 -7.96
C ALA A 204 -5.17 13.33 -9.28
N ASP A 205 -5.61 12.45 -10.18
CA ASP A 205 -6.21 12.79 -11.46
C ASP A 205 -7.53 13.57 -11.30
N THR A 206 -8.35 13.20 -10.31
CA THR A 206 -9.61 13.89 -10.03
C THR A 206 -9.36 15.28 -9.44
N LEU A 207 -8.44 15.39 -8.48
CA LEU A 207 -8.08 16.68 -7.87
C LEU A 207 -7.44 17.66 -8.86
N SER A 208 -6.70 17.16 -9.85
CA SER A 208 -6.10 17.98 -10.90
C SER A 208 -7.04 18.31 -12.07
N GLY A 209 -8.26 17.79 -12.07
CA GLY A 209 -9.23 17.99 -13.14
C GLY A 209 -8.93 17.20 -14.42
N GLN A 210 -8.00 16.23 -14.38
CA GLN A 210 -7.65 15.39 -15.54
C GLN A 210 -8.71 14.34 -15.88
N LYS A 211 -9.62 14.05 -14.96
CA LYS A 211 -10.70 13.07 -15.15
C LYS A 211 -12.04 13.77 -15.31
N GLU A 212 -12.62 13.59 -16.47
CA GLU A 212 -14.02 13.97 -16.71
C GLU A 212 -14.97 13.03 -15.96
N ARG A 213 -16.14 13.53 -15.55
CA ARG A 213 -17.21 12.77 -14.85
C ARG A 213 -16.70 11.97 -13.66
N ALA A 214 -15.71 12.52 -12.93
CA ALA A 214 -15.15 11.95 -11.72
C ALA A 214 -15.53 12.80 -10.49
N GLY A 215 -15.85 12.12 -9.38
CA GLY A 215 -16.09 12.74 -8.08
C GLY A 215 -15.15 12.18 -7.02
N TRP A 216 -14.81 13.01 -6.04
CA TRP A 216 -13.96 12.63 -4.91
C TRP A 216 -14.37 13.33 -3.63
N GLU A 217 -14.41 12.59 -2.54
CA GLU A 217 -14.60 13.14 -1.20
C GLU A 217 -13.66 12.46 -0.20
N GLU A 218 -13.09 13.24 0.69
CA GLU A 218 -12.25 12.68 1.74
C GLU A 218 -12.35 13.40 3.06
N TRP A 219 -12.18 12.66 4.15
CA TRP A 219 -11.93 13.12 5.50
C TRP A 219 -10.50 12.79 5.88
N GLY A 220 -9.67 13.80 6.02
CA GLY A 220 -8.26 13.62 6.35
C GLY A 220 -7.55 14.94 6.56
N ILE A 221 -6.37 14.87 7.19
CA ILE A 221 -5.46 16.01 7.26
C ILE A 221 -4.76 16.16 5.92
N GLY A 222 -4.81 17.35 5.31
CA GLY A 222 -4.13 17.60 4.02
C GLY A 222 -2.61 17.59 4.16
N GLU A 223 -2.11 18.18 5.24
CA GLU A 223 -0.68 18.28 5.58
C GLU A 223 -0.50 18.02 7.07
N LYS A 224 0.63 17.45 7.46
CA LYS A 224 1.00 17.38 8.88
C LYS A 224 1.23 18.80 9.40
N PRO A 225 0.71 19.15 10.59
CA PRO A 225 0.95 20.47 11.19
C PRO A 225 2.44 20.74 11.37
N LEU A 226 2.90 21.89 10.86
CA LEU A 226 4.32 22.28 10.94
C LEU A 226 4.76 22.47 12.40
N GLY A 227 5.95 21.95 12.72
CA GLY A 227 6.58 22.11 14.04
C GLY A 227 5.98 21.25 15.15
N LYS A 228 5.07 20.33 14.85
CA LYS A 228 4.57 19.32 15.80
C LYS A 228 5.21 17.95 15.52
N GLU A 229 5.55 17.26 16.61
CA GLU A 229 5.97 15.85 16.52
C GLU A 229 4.76 14.94 16.25
N ASP A 230 4.99 13.76 15.68
CA ASP A 230 3.90 12.81 15.33
C ASP A 230 3.05 12.42 16.54
N ILE A 231 3.64 12.31 17.72
CA ILE A 231 2.89 12.02 18.96
C ILE A 231 1.94 13.17 19.36
N GLU A 232 2.33 14.41 19.10
CA GLU A 232 1.47 15.59 19.37
C GLU A 232 0.32 15.63 18.37
N ILE A 233 0.61 15.32 17.08
CA ILE A 233 -0.39 15.21 16.02
C ILE A 233 -1.41 14.11 16.35
N CYS A 234 -0.92 12.93 16.78
CA CYS A 234 -1.79 11.82 17.17
C CYS A 234 -2.69 12.15 18.37
N ARG A 235 -2.24 12.99 19.31
CA ARG A 235 -2.99 13.40 20.51
C ARG A 235 -3.92 14.59 20.29
N ASP A 236 -3.84 15.23 19.14
CA ASP A 236 -4.66 16.41 18.82
C ASP A 236 -6.13 16.03 18.58
N ARG A 237 -6.96 16.29 19.59
CA ARG A 237 -8.39 15.94 19.54
C ARG A 237 -9.20 16.75 18.54
N ASP A 238 -8.73 17.92 18.15
CA ASP A 238 -9.41 18.72 17.13
C ASP A 238 -9.21 18.10 15.75
N LEU A 239 -8.03 17.52 15.48
CA LEU A 239 -7.81 16.72 14.28
C LEU A 239 -8.68 15.44 14.24
N TRP A 240 -8.97 14.82 15.40
CA TRP A 240 -9.89 13.68 15.44
C TRP A 240 -11.30 14.07 15.00
N ILE A 241 -11.78 15.25 15.44
CA ILE A 241 -13.09 15.79 15.06
C ILE A 241 -13.13 16.09 13.57
N GLU A 242 -12.10 16.72 13.03
CA GLU A 242 -12.01 17.09 11.62
C GLU A 242 -11.98 15.88 10.68
N THR A 243 -11.39 14.77 11.12
CA THR A 243 -11.13 13.64 10.22
C THR A 243 -12.03 12.42 10.44
N ASN A 244 -12.72 12.33 11.57
CA ASN A 244 -13.58 11.17 11.87
C ASN A 244 -15.05 11.58 11.93
N PRO A 245 -15.78 11.55 10.82
CA PRO A 245 -17.17 12.03 10.77
C PRO A 245 -18.13 11.29 11.70
N SER A 246 -17.84 10.05 12.04
CA SER A 246 -18.67 9.26 12.96
C SER A 246 -18.27 9.38 14.43
N LEU A 247 -17.30 10.25 14.74
CA LEU A 247 -16.92 10.56 16.11
C LEU A 247 -18.12 11.16 16.85
N GLY A 248 -18.36 10.65 18.06
CA GLY A 248 -19.49 11.08 18.88
C GLY A 248 -20.84 10.43 18.50
N TYR A 249 -20.94 9.73 17.36
CA TYR A 249 -22.06 8.85 17.03
C TYR A 249 -21.78 7.43 17.55
N PHE A 250 -21.01 6.65 16.83
CA PHE A 250 -20.60 5.30 17.24
C PHE A 250 -19.08 5.15 17.46
N VAL A 251 -18.26 6.09 16.95
CA VAL A 251 -16.83 6.16 17.28
C VAL A 251 -16.67 6.99 18.56
N LYS A 252 -15.91 6.48 19.54
CA LYS A 252 -15.66 7.16 20.82
C LYS A 252 -14.25 7.75 20.86
N GLU A 253 -14.07 8.92 21.48
CA GLU A 253 -12.74 9.50 21.69
C GLU A 253 -11.82 8.58 22.50
N SER A 254 -12.36 7.82 23.47
CA SER A 254 -11.57 6.85 24.23
C SER A 254 -10.97 5.76 23.32
N THR A 255 -11.75 5.27 22.36
CA THR A 255 -11.28 4.25 21.41
C THR A 255 -10.12 4.78 20.54
N ILE A 256 -10.22 6.03 20.08
CA ILE A 256 -9.14 6.67 19.32
C ILE A 256 -7.91 6.89 20.21
N ALA A 257 -8.08 7.31 21.45
CA ALA A 257 -6.99 7.52 22.39
C ALA A 257 -6.25 6.22 22.73
N ASP A 258 -6.98 5.11 22.89
CA ASP A 258 -6.40 3.79 23.19
C ASP A 258 -5.58 3.20 22.03
N GLU A 259 -5.80 3.67 20.79
CA GLU A 259 -5.03 3.28 19.61
C GLU A 259 -3.67 3.98 19.51
N ILE A 260 -3.43 5.03 20.30
CA ILE A 260 -2.15 5.76 20.34
C ILE A 260 -1.18 4.97 21.22
N GLY A 261 -0.27 4.25 20.66
CA GLY A 261 0.73 3.45 21.41
C GLY A 261 1.47 2.47 20.54
N GLY A 262 1.05 2.36 19.28
CA GLY A 262 1.72 1.58 18.24
C GLY A 262 2.54 2.45 17.30
N ASP A 263 2.52 2.12 16.01
CA ASP A 263 3.12 2.91 14.94
C ASP A 263 2.32 4.21 14.76
N LEU A 264 2.94 5.34 15.15
CA LEU A 264 2.32 6.67 15.06
C LEU A 264 2.02 7.06 13.60
N ASN A 265 2.86 6.63 12.67
CA ASN A 265 2.66 6.90 11.26
C ASN A 265 1.45 6.14 10.71
N ASP A 266 1.28 4.86 11.10
CA ASP A 266 0.06 4.10 10.76
C ASP A 266 -1.19 4.75 11.35
N PHE A 267 -1.13 5.24 12.60
CA PHE A 267 -2.23 5.98 13.21
C PHE A 267 -2.58 7.25 12.41
N ILE A 268 -1.59 8.04 12.01
CA ILE A 268 -1.80 9.27 11.23
C ILE A 268 -2.45 8.96 9.89
N ILE A 269 -2.05 7.87 9.22
CA ILE A 269 -2.64 7.43 7.96
C ILE A 269 -4.07 6.91 8.18
N GLN A 270 -4.24 5.96 9.09
CA GLN A 270 -5.47 5.19 9.21
C GLN A 270 -6.57 5.90 10.01
N ARG A 271 -6.18 6.76 10.97
CA ARG A 271 -7.11 7.46 11.86
C ARG A 271 -7.27 8.94 11.56
N LEU A 272 -6.23 9.59 11.02
CA LEU A 272 -6.30 10.99 10.62
C LEU A 272 -6.40 11.16 9.08
N GLY A 273 -6.47 10.09 8.33
CA GLY A 273 -6.70 10.14 6.89
C GLY A 273 -5.58 10.83 6.10
N TYR A 274 -4.34 10.74 6.57
CA TYR A 274 -3.21 11.41 5.94
C TYR A 274 -2.77 10.69 4.66
N TRP A 275 -2.77 11.42 3.55
CA TRP A 275 -2.22 10.95 2.28
C TRP A 275 -0.74 11.30 2.23
N HIS A 276 0.11 10.29 2.40
CA HIS A 276 1.52 10.49 2.14
C HIS A 276 1.71 10.99 0.70
N LYS A 277 2.47 12.06 0.54
CA LYS A 277 2.94 12.49 -0.77
C LYS A 277 4.01 11.49 -1.23
N TYR A 278 3.56 10.33 -1.68
CA TYR A 278 4.46 9.46 -2.43
C TYR A 278 4.80 10.19 -3.72
N SER A 279 6.05 10.55 -3.93
CA SER A 279 6.54 10.70 -5.28
C SER A 279 6.23 9.37 -5.98
N GLN A 280 5.37 9.40 -7.00
CA GLN A 280 4.96 8.18 -7.73
C GLN A 280 6.12 7.51 -8.46
N THR A 281 7.31 8.08 -8.38
CA THR A 281 8.55 7.59 -8.94
C THR A 281 9.56 7.34 -7.82
N SER A 282 9.50 6.17 -7.20
CA SER A 282 10.69 5.64 -6.53
C SER A 282 11.86 5.65 -7.53
N ALA A 283 13.08 5.89 -7.05
CA ALA A 283 14.28 5.80 -7.89
C ALA A 283 14.35 4.46 -8.63
N ILE A 284 13.83 3.40 -8.02
CA ILE A 284 13.72 2.07 -8.60
C ILE A 284 12.24 1.76 -8.85
N SER A 285 11.89 1.42 -10.09
CA SER A 285 10.53 1.01 -10.46
C SER A 285 10.12 -0.27 -9.71
N LYS A 286 9.06 -0.17 -8.89
CA LYS A 286 8.48 -1.33 -8.20
C LYS A 286 8.07 -2.44 -9.18
N LYS A 287 7.60 -2.07 -10.38
CA LYS A 287 7.25 -3.02 -11.43
C LYS A 287 8.49 -3.76 -11.94
N ALA A 288 9.59 -3.04 -12.20
CA ALA A 288 10.85 -3.65 -12.60
C ALA A 288 11.39 -4.59 -11.52
N TRP A 289 11.38 -4.16 -10.25
CA TRP A 289 11.78 -5.01 -9.13
C TRP A 289 10.93 -6.27 -9.05
N MET A 290 9.60 -6.15 -9.08
CA MET A 290 8.69 -7.30 -8.97
C MET A 290 8.78 -8.28 -10.15
N SER A 291 9.22 -7.83 -11.33
CA SER A 291 9.44 -8.74 -12.47
C SER A 291 10.65 -9.69 -12.29
N LEU A 292 11.49 -9.44 -11.30
CA LEU A 292 12.67 -10.25 -10.96
C LEU A 292 12.39 -11.29 -9.86
N VAL A 293 11.14 -11.41 -9.41
CA VAL A 293 10.74 -12.37 -8.40
C VAL A 293 10.70 -13.79 -8.96
N HIS A 294 11.37 -14.68 -8.28
CA HIS A 294 11.31 -16.12 -8.55
C HIS A 294 10.69 -16.86 -7.37
N SER A 295 9.73 -17.73 -7.66
CA SER A 295 9.02 -18.55 -6.66
C SER A 295 9.83 -19.74 -6.14
N SER A 296 10.88 -20.14 -6.86
CA SER A 296 11.77 -21.24 -6.49
C SER A 296 13.21 -20.76 -6.43
N LEU A 297 13.96 -21.28 -5.46
CA LEU A 297 15.39 -21.00 -5.33
C LEU A 297 16.14 -21.58 -6.54
N PRO A 298 17.05 -20.81 -7.16
CA PRO A 298 17.92 -21.30 -8.21
C PRO A 298 19.02 -22.21 -7.62
N GLN A 299 19.76 -22.87 -8.48
CA GLN A 299 21.01 -23.53 -8.07
C GLN A 299 22.08 -22.45 -7.86
N PHE A 300 22.62 -22.38 -6.66
CA PHE A 300 23.66 -21.42 -6.30
C PHE A 300 25.05 -21.90 -6.69
N GLU A 301 25.89 -20.95 -7.06
CA GLU A 301 27.29 -21.19 -7.41
C GLU A 301 28.22 -20.38 -6.52
N GLY A 302 29.15 -21.07 -5.85
CA GLY A 302 30.16 -20.44 -5.00
C GLY A 302 29.64 -20.09 -3.58
N LYS A 303 30.26 -19.08 -3.01
CA LYS A 303 30.04 -18.63 -1.61
C LYS A 303 29.25 -17.35 -1.58
N LEU A 304 28.67 -17.02 -0.42
CA LEU A 304 27.95 -15.79 -0.19
C LEU A 304 28.84 -14.56 -0.28
N PHE A 305 28.25 -13.45 -0.72
CA PHE A 305 28.76 -12.11 -0.60
C PHE A 305 27.87 -11.38 0.41
N VAL A 306 28.45 -10.92 1.50
CA VAL A 306 27.71 -10.32 2.62
C VAL A 306 27.93 -8.82 2.62
N ALA A 307 26.90 -8.05 2.87
CA ALA A 307 27.04 -6.62 3.12
C ALA A 307 26.27 -6.18 4.36
N VAL A 308 26.86 -5.27 5.11
CA VAL A 308 26.31 -4.66 6.31
C VAL A 308 26.27 -3.15 6.11
N LYS A 309 25.13 -2.55 6.41
CA LYS A 309 24.94 -1.11 6.33
C LYS A 309 24.44 -0.54 7.65
N TYR A 310 25.17 0.41 8.20
CA TYR A 310 24.78 1.21 9.36
C TYR A 310 24.09 2.50 8.93
N SER A 311 22.99 2.83 9.58
CA SER A 311 22.25 4.09 9.38
C SER A 311 23.10 5.31 9.74
N GLN A 312 22.86 6.43 9.06
CA GLN A 312 23.48 7.72 9.37
C GLN A 312 22.77 8.45 10.53
N LYS A 313 21.58 8.06 10.92
CA LYS A 313 20.80 8.69 12.01
C LYS A 313 21.39 8.33 13.37
N SER A 314 21.78 9.34 14.15
CA SER A 314 22.41 9.17 15.47
C SER A 314 21.45 9.39 16.65
N GLU A 315 20.35 10.13 16.48
CA GLU A 315 19.57 10.65 17.62
C GLU A 315 18.48 9.70 18.16
N GLU A 316 18.00 8.75 17.38
CA GLU A 316 16.98 7.78 17.82
C GLU A 316 17.42 6.31 17.78
N GLY A 317 18.74 6.08 17.84
CA GLY A 317 19.26 4.72 17.92
C GLY A 317 19.45 4.00 16.59
N GLY A 318 19.37 4.66 15.44
CA GLY A 318 19.71 4.14 14.11
C GLY A 318 19.49 2.63 13.88
N SER A 319 19.56 2.18 12.66
CA SER A 319 19.46 0.77 12.31
C SER A 319 20.78 0.21 11.77
N VAL A 320 20.90 -1.10 11.78
CA VAL A 320 21.89 -1.86 11.05
C VAL A 320 21.22 -2.96 10.26
N SER A 321 21.51 -3.03 8.97
CA SER A 321 20.98 -4.02 8.06
C SER A 321 22.05 -4.93 7.51
N MET A 322 21.71 -6.23 7.34
CA MET A 322 22.55 -7.20 6.67
C MET A 322 21.81 -7.78 5.47
N ALA A 323 22.51 -7.92 4.35
CA ALA A 323 22.03 -8.58 3.16
C ALA A 323 23.11 -9.48 2.55
N ILE A 324 22.65 -10.43 1.73
CA ILE A 324 23.53 -11.34 1.00
C ILE A 324 23.26 -11.28 -0.50
N ALA A 325 24.29 -11.66 -1.25
CA ALA A 325 24.20 -11.97 -2.66
C ALA A 325 24.93 -13.28 -2.95
N VAL A 326 24.45 -14.05 -3.92
CA VAL A 326 25.10 -15.28 -4.38
C VAL A 326 24.88 -15.47 -5.88
N LYS A 327 25.90 -15.92 -6.60
CA LYS A 327 25.78 -16.22 -8.02
C LYS A 327 24.93 -17.45 -8.27
N THR A 328 24.21 -17.46 -9.38
CA THR A 328 23.39 -18.59 -9.78
C THR A 328 23.92 -19.23 -11.05
N ASN A 329 23.52 -20.45 -11.33
CA ASN A 329 23.84 -21.17 -12.58
C ASN A 329 23.20 -20.57 -13.85
N ARG A 330 22.43 -19.48 -13.70
CA ARG A 330 21.78 -18.73 -14.80
C ARG A 330 22.56 -17.48 -15.20
N ASN A 331 23.77 -17.27 -14.71
CA ASN A 331 24.54 -16.02 -14.83
C ASN A 331 23.84 -14.80 -14.22
N THR A 332 22.99 -15.03 -13.23
CA THR A 332 22.33 -14.01 -12.44
C THR A 332 22.89 -14.00 -11.02
N VAL A 333 22.46 -13.03 -10.21
CA VAL A 333 22.81 -12.94 -8.81
C VAL A 333 21.53 -12.93 -7.99
N TRP A 334 21.37 -13.91 -7.12
CA TRP A 334 20.31 -13.93 -6.11
C TRP A 334 20.68 -12.98 -5.00
N VAL A 335 19.72 -12.13 -4.60
CA VAL A 335 19.88 -11.21 -3.49
C VAL A 335 18.79 -11.43 -2.44
N GLU A 336 19.18 -11.31 -1.17
CA GLU A 336 18.28 -11.54 -0.05
C GLU A 336 18.64 -10.65 1.14
N ALA A 337 17.63 -10.11 1.79
CA ALA A 337 17.75 -9.43 3.06
C ALA A 337 17.82 -10.47 4.19
N ILE A 338 18.79 -10.35 5.07
CA ILE A 338 18.91 -11.22 6.25
C ILE A 338 18.11 -10.63 7.39
N ASP A 339 18.44 -9.40 7.80
CA ASP A 339 17.72 -8.73 8.89
C ASP A 339 18.04 -7.21 8.91
N CYS A 340 17.17 -6.47 9.62
CA CYS A 340 17.38 -5.07 9.94
C CYS A 340 16.99 -4.85 11.41
N ARG A 341 17.95 -4.48 12.26
CA ARG A 341 17.74 -4.30 13.70
C ARG A 341 18.15 -2.92 14.17
N SER A 342 17.62 -2.54 15.33
CA SER A 342 18.11 -1.36 16.04
C SER A 342 19.57 -1.55 16.43
N ARG A 343 20.38 -0.50 16.29
CA ARG A 343 21.75 -0.50 16.79
C ARG A 343 21.85 -0.68 18.31
N ARG A 344 20.77 -0.39 19.03
CA ARG A 344 20.69 -0.62 20.49
C ARG A 344 20.75 -2.11 20.84
N ASP A 345 20.38 -2.99 19.90
CA ASP A 345 20.39 -4.44 20.09
C ASP A 345 21.82 -5.02 19.98
N GLY A 346 22.81 -4.20 19.60
CA GLY A 346 24.20 -4.60 19.43
C GLY A 346 24.46 -5.38 18.14
N ASP A 347 25.73 -5.71 17.90
CA ASP A 347 26.22 -6.31 16.65
C ASP A 347 26.46 -7.84 16.78
N ALA A 348 26.12 -8.45 17.91
CA ALA A 348 26.38 -9.87 18.16
C ALA A 348 25.76 -10.81 17.11
N TRP A 349 24.56 -10.50 16.63
CA TRP A 349 23.88 -11.30 15.61
C TRP A 349 24.59 -11.23 14.23
N LEU A 350 25.26 -10.12 13.91
CA LEU A 350 26.08 -9.98 12.70
C LEU A 350 27.29 -10.89 12.77
N LEU A 351 27.98 -10.92 13.91
CA LEU A 351 29.14 -11.78 14.13
C LEU A 351 28.74 -13.26 14.11
N GLU A 352 27.64 -13.62 14.76
CA GLU A 352 27.12 -14.97 14.74
C GLU A 352 26.86 -15.46 13.31
N PHE A 353 26.18 -14.67 12.51
CA PHE A 353 25.95 -14.99 11.10
C PHE A 353 27.29 -15.17 10.34
N LEU A 354 28.22 -14.21 10.49
CA LEU A 354 29.51 -14.25 9.80
C LEU A 354 30.42 -15.41 10.23
N GLN A 355 30.25 -15.94 11.44
CA GLN A 355 30.97 -17.13 11.92
C GLN A 355 30.40 -18.43 11.34
N GLN A 356 29.08 -18.49 11.12
CA GLN A 356 28.39 -19.70 10.67
C GLN A 356 28.30 -19.81 9.13
N ALA A 357 28.20 -18.69 8.43
CA ALA A 357 27.99 -18.67 6.99
C ALA A 357 29.28 -18.90 6.19
N ASP A 358 29.18 -19.60 5.07
CA ASP A 358 30.29 -19.76 4.12
C ASP A 358 30.25 -18.59 3.10
N TRP A 359 30.99 -17.53 3.42
CA TRP A 359 31.05 -16.34 2.59
C TRP A 359 32.44 -16.10 1.96
N ARG A 360 32.43 -15.41 0.83
CA ARG A 360 33.64 -15.07 0.04
C ARG A 360 34.22 -13.71 0.41
N ALA A 361 33.35 -12.73 0.54
CA ALA A 361 33.70 -11.35 0.86
C ALA A 361 32.59 -10.72 1.69
N CYS A 362 32.99 -9.79 2.57
CA CYS A 362 32.06 -8.98 3.37
C CYS A 362 32.42 -7.51 3.16
N ALA A 363 31.40 -6.65 2.91
CA ALA A 363 31.55 -5.21 2.91
C ALA A 363 30.75 -4.59 4.07
N ILE A 364 31.30 -3.57 4.71
CA ILE A 364 30.65 -2.86 5.79
C ILE A 364 30.71 -1.36 5.49
N ASP A 365 29.54 -0.72 5.41
CA ASP A 365 29.42 0.71 5.18
C ASP A 365 28.63 1.39 6.30
N GLY A 366 28.98 2.66 6.56
CA GLY A 366 28.38 3.52 7.58
C GLY A 366 29.32 3.86 8.72
N ALA A 367 29.79 5.12 8.71
CA ALA A 367 30.82 5.63 9.64
C ALA A 367 30.46 5.42 11.11
N SER A 368 29.20 5.24 11.43
CA SER A 368 28.70 5.09 12.80
C SER A 368 29.01 3.71 13.44
N GLY A 369 29.32 2.67 12.66
CA GLY A 369 29.54 1.31 13.18
C GLY A 369 30.59 0.47 12.44
N GLN A 370 30.94 0.82 11.20
CA GLN A 370 31.81 0.00 10.35
C GLN A 370 33.18 -0.32 10.99
N GLY A 371 33.79 0.64 11.71
CA GLY A 371 35.08 0.44 12.35
C GLY A 371 35.02 -0.50 13.55
N ILE A 372 33.92 -0.44 14.30
CA ILE A 372 33.67 -1.29 15.48
C ILE A 372 33.51 -2.74 15.01
N LEU A 373 32.61 -2.99 14.08
CA LEU A 373 32.39 -4.33 13.57
C LEU A 373 33.64 -4.92 12.89
N ALA A 374 34.39 -4.12 12.15
CA ALA A 374 35.64 -4.57 11.52
C ALA A 374 36.70 -5.01 12.56
N GLU A 375 36.80 -4.33 13.69
CA GLU A 375 37.71 -4.72 14.76
C GLU A 375 37.21 -5.97 15.50
N GLU A 376 35.91 -6.09 15.72
CA GLU A 376 35.30 -7.31 16.29
C GLU A 376 35.47 -8.54 15.36
N MET A 377 35.33 -8.38 14.06
CA MET A 377 35.62 -9.43 13.08
C MET A 377 37.09 -9.88 13.19
N LYS A 378 38.03 -8.95 13.32
CA LYS A 378 39.44 -9.24 13.49
C LYS A 378 39.71 -10.00 14.78
N ASN A 379 39.12 -9.56 15.90
CA ASN A 379 39.25 -10.22 17.21
C ASN A 379 38.68 -11.67 17.16
N ASN A 380 37.68 -11.91 16.38
CA ASN A 380 37.08 -13.21 16.14
C ASN A 380 37.77 -14.00 15.01
N LYS A 381 38.91 -13.57 14.51
CA LYS A 381 39.73 -14.21 13.44
C LYS A 381 38.97 -14.41 12.12
N LEU A 382 37.95 -13.59 11.85
CA LEU A 382 37.25 -13.56 10.57
C LEU A 382 38.10 -12.83 9.52
N ALA A 383 37.83 -13.12 8.24
CA ALA A 383 38.49 -12.43 7.14
C ALA A 383 38.20 -10.92 7.20
N LYS A 384 39.19 -10.09 6.81
CA LYS A 384 39.08 -8.63 6.82
C LYS A 384 37.94 -8.17 5.89
N PRO A 385 37.00 -7.38 6.39
CA PRO A 385 35.95 -6.81 5.56
C PRO A 385 36.50 -5.70 4.65
N LEU A 386 35.80 -5.45 3.54
CA LEU A 386 35.97 -4.26 2.72
C LEU A 386 35.20 -3.10 3.38
N LEU A 387 35.83 -1.95 3.51
CA LEU A 387 35.22 -0.69 3.91
C LEU A 387 35.14 0.20 2.66
N PRO A 388 33.97 0.25 1.97
CA PRO A 388 33.89 0.86 0.65
C PRO A 388 34.11 2.38 0.71
N LYS A 389 34.81 2.91 -0.28
CA LYS A 389 34.95 4.34 -0.50
C LYS A 389 33.72 4.93 -1.15
N VAL A 390 33.57 6.24 -1.10
CA VAL A 390 32.43 6.95 -1.70
C VAL A 390 32.21 6.58 -3.17
N GLN A 391 33.29 6.45 -3.97
CA GLN A 391 33.17 6.06 -5.37
C GLN A 391 32.64 4.64 -5.52
N GLU A 392 33.09 3.70 -4.67
CA GLU A 392 32.61 2.31 -4.70
C GLU A 392 31.12 2.19 -4.31
N ILE A 393 30.62 3.07 -3.43
CA ILE A 393 29.18 3.18 -3.12
C ILE A 393 28.39 3.70 -4.32
N ILE A 394 28.92 4.71 -5.02
CA ILE A 394 28.29 5.21 -6.26
C ILE A 394 28.23 4.12 -7.32
N ASP A 395 29.33 3.41 -7.53
CA ASP A 395 29.42 2.31 -8.48
C ASP A 395 28.48 1.17 -8.11
N ALA A 396 28.35 0.84 -6.83
CA ALA A 396 27.45 -0.18 -6.32
C ALA A 396 25.98 0.15 -6.65
N ASN A 397 25.56 1.39 -6.41
CA ASN A 397 24.20 1.84 -6.70
C ASN A 397 23.90 1.80 -8.21
N ALA A 398 24.83 2.30 -9.02
CA ALA A 398 24.68 2.29 -10.48
C ALA A 398 24.61 0.88 -11.04
N MET A 399 25.50 -0.03 -10.58
CA MET A 399 25.49 -1.42 -11.00
C MET A 399 24.23 -2.16 -10.56
N PHE A 400 23.72 -1.86 -9.36
CA PHE A 400 22.49 -2.46 -8.86
C PHE A 400 21.27 -2.09 -9.72
N GLU A 401 21.11 -0.81 -10.08
CA GLU A 401 20.05 -0.39 -11.00
C GLU A 401 20.22 -1.01 -12.40
N GLN A 402 21.44 -1.04 -12.93
CA GLN A 402 21.71 -1.75 -14.19
C GLN A 402 21.32 -3.23 -14.09
N GLY A 403 21.59 -3.88 -12.95
CA GLY A 403 21.21 -5.27 -12.70
C GLY A 403 19.70 -5.48 -12.68
N ILE A 404 18.95 -4.55 -12.07
CA ILE A 404 17.48 -4.58 -12.05
C ILE A 404 16.92 -4.49 -13.48
N TYR A 405 17.31 -3.45 -14.21
CA TYR A 405 16.77 -3.21 -15.55
C TYR A 405 17.35 -4.15 -16.62
N GLY A 406 18.52 -4.71 -16.38
CA GLY A 406 19.17 -5.74 -17.22
C GLY A 406 18.74 -7.18 -16.91
N GLY A 407 17.93 -7.41 -15.87
CA GLY A 407 17.44 -8.74 -15.50
C GLY A 407 18.51 -9.68 -14.97
N THR A 408 19.59 -9.17 -14.38
CA THR A 408 20.68 -9.96 -13.82
C THR A 408 20.56 -10.21 -12.31
N ILE A 409 19.48 -9.71 -11.69
CA ILE A 409 19.14 -9.93 -10.29
C ILE A 409 17.96 -10.89 -10.19
N GLU A 410 17.98 -11.78 -9.22
CA GLU A 410 16.86 -12.63 -8.81
C GLU A 410 16.63 -12.49 -7.32
N HIS A 411 15.38 -12.60 -6.87
CA HIS A 411 15.01 -12.57 -5.44
C HIS A 411 13.65 -13.24 -5.17
N SER A 412 13.37 -13.55 -3.89
CA SER A 412 12.14 -14.22 -3.47
C SER A 412 10.92 -13.29 -3.32
N GLY A 413 11.06 -11.99 -3.55
CA GLY A 413 9.98 -11.02 -3.32
C GLY A 413 9.76 -10.70 -1.85
N GLN A 414 10.79 -10.74 -1.02
CA GLN A 414 10.72 -10.37 0.42
C GLN A 414 10.03 -9.02 0.61
N ARG A 415 9.03 -8.98 1.49
CA ARG A 415 8.23 -7.76 1.76
C ARG A 415 9.08 -6.57 2.18
N SER A 416 10.10 -6.82 3.01
CA SER A 416 11.05 -5.81 3.46
C SER A 416 11.78 -5.15 2.30
N LEU A 417 12.27 -5.93 1.31
CA LEU A 417 12.92 -5.40 0.12
C LEU A 417 11.96 -4.66 -0.80
N VAL A 418 10.77 -5.20 -1.02
CA VAL A 418 9.73 -4.52 -1.82
C VAL A 418 9.37 -3.16 -1.21
N GLN A 419 9.34 -3.06 0.10
CA GLN A 419 9.05 -1.83 0.82
C GLN A 419 10.16 -0.79 0.62
N VAL A 420 11.42 -1.14 0.89
CA VAL A 420 12.53 -0.18 0.80
C VAL A 420 12.81 0.26 -0.64
N VAL A 421 12.63 -0.64 -1.62
CA VAL A 421 12.69 -0.33 -3.05
C VAL A 421 11.58 0.66 -3.44
N GLY A 422 10.36 0.47 -2.92
CA GLY A 422 9.24 1.39 -3.17
C GLY A 422 9.36 2.74 -2.47
N ASN A 423 10.28 2.89 -1.52
CA ASN A 423 10.46 4.09 -0.68
C ASN A 423 11.79 4.81 -0.93
N CYS A 424 12.51 4.52 -1.99
CA CYS A 424 13.80 5.13 -2.24
C CYS A 424 13.73 6.25 -3.29
N GLU A 425 14.51 7.30 -3.08
CA GLU A 425 14.79 8.31 -4.10
C GLU A 425 16.30 8.56 -4.19
N HIS A 426 16.73 9.08 -5.33
CA HIS A 426 18.14 9.43 -5.51
C HIS A 426 18.53 10.61 -4.63
N ARG A 427 19.67 10.51 -3.95
CA ARG A 427 20.37 11.65 -3.34
C ARG A 427 21.71 11.85 -4.02
N LYS A 428 22.07 13.06 -4.27
CA LYS A 428 23.38 13.40 -4.85
C LYS A 428 24.51 13.03 -3.87
N ILE A 429 25.54 12.35 -4.36
CA ILE A 429 26.77 12.06 -3.63
C ILE A 429 27.95 12.66 -4.40
N GLY A 430 28.78 13.43 -3.70
CA GLY A 430 29.93 14.09 -4.31
C GLY A 430 29.57 15.18 -5.31
N ASN A 431 30.58 15.72 -6.01
CA ASN A 431 30.44 16.79 -6.99
C ASN A 431 30.39 16.29 -8.45
N GLY A 432 30.66 15.01 -8.67
CA GLY A 432 30.82 14.40 -10.02
C GLY A 432 29.55 13.74 -10.59
N GLY A 433 28.35 14.05 -10.10
CA GLY A 433 27.10 13.46 -10.63
C GLY A 433 26.76 12.07 -10.09
N GLY A 434 27.51 11.55 -9.12
CA GLY A 434 27.19 10.29 -8.42
C GLY A 434 25.94 10.40 -7.55
N TYR A 435 25.27 9.27 -7.34
CA TYR A 435 24.07 9.20 -6.50
C TYR A 435 24.12 8.04 -5.50
N GLY A 436 23.36 8.21 -4.44
CA GLY A 436 22.98 7.16 -3.50
C GLY A 436 21.48 7.20 -3.29
N TYR A 437 21.00 6.42 -2.36
CA TYR A 437 19.59 6.41 -2.01
C TYR A 437 19.32 7.22 -0.75
N LYS A 438 18.13 7.76 -0.64
CA LYS A 438 17.54 8.26 0.60
C LYS A 438 16.07 7.82 0.65
N ALA A 439 15.53 7.74 1.85
CA ALA A 439 14.12 7.42 2.03
C ALA A 439 13.25 8.59 1.55
N GLN A 440 12.16 8.29 0.85
CA GLN A 440 11.10 9.27 0.55
C GLN A 440 10.33 9.59 1.83
N ILE A 441 10.00 8.56 2.60
CA ILE A 441 9.40 8.65 3.94
C ILE A 441 10.55 8.51 4.94
N GLN A 442 10.84 9.58 5.66
CA GLN A 442 12.02 9.63 6.54
C GLN A 442 11.96 8.61 7.68
N GLU A 443 10.78 8.20 8.11
CA GLU A 443 10.54 7.20 9.14
C GLU A 443 10.84 5.77 8.68
N LEU A 444 10.81 5.51 7.37
CA LEU A 444 11.16 4.21 6.80
C LEU A 444 12.64 4.15 6.46
N ASP A 445 13.35 3.31 7.18
CA ASP A 445 14.76 3.08 6.95
C ASP A 445 15.01 2.32 5.63
N ILE A 446 15.98 2.76 4.84
CA ILE A 446 16.37 2.14 3.56
C ILE A 446 17.73 1.46 3.62
N THR A 447 18.34 1.33 4.80
CA THR A 447 19.67 0.68 4.96
C THR A 447 19.69 -0.73 4.39
N LEU A 448 18.53 -1.42 4.38
CA LEU A 448 18.39 -2.73 3.77
C LEU A 448 18.59 -2.70 2.25
N LEU A 449 18.07 -1.68 1.55
CA LEU A 449 18.33 -1.48 0.12
C LEU A 449 19.80 -1.19 -0.15
N GLU A 450 20.42 -0.32 0.66
CA GLU A 450 21.84 0.00 0.54
C GLU A 450 22.71 -1.22 0.80
N ALA A 451 22.34 -2.09 1.76
CA ALA A 451 23.03 -3.36 2.01
C ALA A 451 22.92 -4.32 0.83
N VAL A 452 21.71 -4.49 0.27
CA VAL A 452 21.50 -5.36 -0.90
C VAL A 452 22.27 -4.88 -2.13
N SER A 453 22.25 -3.55 -2.39
CA SER A 453 23.04 -2.93 -3.47
C SER A 453 24.52 -3.24 -3.34
N LEU A 454 25.05 -3.13 -2.12
CA LEU A 454 26.45 -3.38 -1.83
C LEU A 454 26.82 -4.87 -1.91
N ALA A 455 25.94 -5.78 -1.47
CA ALA A 455 26.13 -7.23 -1.61
C ALA A 455 26.16 -7.65 -3.08
N TYR A 456 25.25 -7.12 -3.89
CA TYR A 456 25.23 -7.35 -5.34
C TYR A 456 26.52 -6.87 -6.00
N TRP A 457 26.97 -5.66 -5.70
CA TRP A 457 28.23 -5.12 -6.21
C TRP A 457 29.42 -5.99 -5.86
N LEU A 458 29.51 -6.47 -4.61
CA LEU A 458 30.55 -7.42 -4.21
C LEU A 458 30.54 -8.71 -5.08
N ALA A 459 29.35 -9.27 -5.34
CA ALA A 459 29.20 -10.45 -6.15
C ALA A 459 29.69 -10.24 -7.60
N MET A 460 29.43 -9.04 -8.15
CA MET A 460 29.79 -8.68 -9.51
C MET A 460 31.29 -8.33 -9.67
N THR A 461 31.91 -7.69 -8.66
CA THR A 461 33.27 -7.15 -8.78
C THR A 461 34.37 -8.06 -8.21
N THR A 462 34.00 -8.97 -7.31
CA THR A 462 34.99 -9.89 -6.72
C THR A 462 35.45 -10.92 -7.73
N LYS A 463 36.74 -10.88 -8.08
CA LYS A 463 37.37 -11.84 -9.01
C LYS A 463 37.44 -13.24 -8.39
N GLU A 464 37.06 -14.23 -9.15
CA GLU A 464 37.33 -15.63 -8.79
C GLU A 464 38.83 -15.90 -8.87
N LYS A 465 39.39 -16.49 -7.82
CA LYS A 465 40.74 -17.05 -7.96
C LYS A 465 40.69 -18.23 -8.91
N LYS A 466 41.19 -18.06 -10.13
CA LYS A 466 41.40 -19.20 -11.02
C LYS A 466 42.29 -20.21 -10.29
N LYS A 467 41.83 -21.43 -10.06
CA LYS A 467 42.70 -22.53 -9.68
C LYS A 467 43.67 -22.70 -10.82
N GLN A 468 44.96 -22.40 -10.60
CA GLN A 468 45.99 -22.84 -11.52
C GLN A 468 46.01 -24.36 -11.47
N SER A 469 45.53 -25.02 -12.52
CA SER A 469 45.77 -26.42 -12.75
C SER A 469 47.16 -26.53 -13.39
N PHE A 470 48.12 -26.96 -12.63
CA PHE A 470 49.36 -27.46 -13.20
C PHE A 470 49.02 -28.84 -13.77
N GLY A 471 48.93 -28.95 -15.09
CA GLY A 471 48.93 -30.23 -15.77
C GLY A 471 50.37 -30.82 -15.71
N TYR A 472 50.49 -31.96 -15.14
CA TYR A 472 51.65 -32.83 -15.32
C TYR A 472 51.36 -33.74 -16.52
#